data_62d06334ebff894f6492d4dea297677e
#
_entry.id   62d06334ebff894f6492d4dea297677e
#
_cell.length_a   1.000
_cell.length_b   1.000
_cell.length_c   1.000
_cell.angle_alpha   90.00
_cell.angle_beta   90.00
_cell.angle_gamma   90.00
#
_symmetry.space_group_name_H-M   'P 1'
#
loop_
_entity.id
_entity.type
_entity.pdbx_description
1 polymer ?
#
loop_
_entity_poly.entity_id
_entity_poly.type
_entity_poly.pdbx_seq_one_letter_code
_entity_poly.pdbx_strand_id
1 'polypeptide(L)'
;VLCRVVDDKLPINRERFIPFDKSYAYNRWNPPGKSFLYLSFGEEEKEYSSELRLSEYICLEEYRAKKGNKYYFCNFKPVNEGVIFDLSYNDVSLRKIKNMLDEYEDTMASQMIEEIMKKPDAVKKYQNKKKLKKKVKKLQLKYQVDKGIIEESIAKQYLKMICNCIYKKVDETDDEKKEIAYKSFWALATYLKEQGVTGIIYPCTRTNKVVG
;
A
#
# COMPACT_ATOMS: atom_id res chain seq x y z
N VAL A 1 -1.82 4.89 -15.72
CA VAL A 1 -3.17 5.27 -16.19
C VAL A 1 -4.19 4.94 -15.12
N LEU A 2 -5.12 5.86 -14.86
CA LEU A 2 -6.28 5.66 -14.00
C LEU A 2 -7.49 5.32 -14.88
N CYS A 3 -8.13 4.17 -14.66
CA CYS A 3 -9.16 3.66 -15.53
C CYS A 3 -10.44 3.31 -14.76
N ARG A 4 -11.59 3.52 -15.39
CA ARG A 4 -12.89 3.07 -14.92
C ARG A 4 -13.68 2.42 -16.06
N VAL A 5 -14.52 1.45 -15.72
CA VAL A 5 -15.34 0.70 -16.67
C VAL A 5 -16.83 0.86 -16.36
N VAL A 6 -17.66 0.85 -17.40
CA VAL A 6 -19.11 0.74 -17.32
C VAL A 6 -19.61 -0.24 -18.40
N ASP A 7 -20.75 -0.87 -18.17
CA ASP A 7 -21.40 -1.74 -19.17
C ASP A 7 -22.19 -0.94 -20.21
N ASP A 8 -22.72 -1.62 -21.21
CA ASP A 8 -23.53 -1.06 -22.31
C ASP A 8 -25.05 -1.07 -22.07
N LYS A 9 -25.49 -1.38 -20.84
CA LYS A 9 -26.94 -1.46 -20.52
C LYS A 9 -27.68 -0.14 -20.64
N LEU A 10 -26.97 0.98 -20.54
CA LEU A 10 -27.52 2.32 -20.67
C LEU A 10 -26.69 3.11 -21.68
N PRO A 11 -27.27 4.14 -22.34
CA PRO A 11 -26.53 5.02 -23.22
C PRO A 11 -25.27 5.58 -22.59
N ILE A 12 -24.19 5.58 -23.36
CA ILE A 12 -22.91 6.04 -22.87
C ILE A 12 -22.90 7.57 -22.77
N ASN A 13 -22.58 8.08 -21.61
CA ASN A 13 -22.36 9.49 -21.37
C ASN A 13 -21.29 9.68 -20.28
N ARG A 14 -20.79 10.92 -20.10
CA ARG A 14 -19.76 11.25 -19.14
C ARG A 14 -20.18 10.97 -17.70
N GLU A 15 -21.45 11.17 -17.38
CA GLU A 15 -21.98 11.05 -16.02
C GLU A 15 -21.89 9.62 -15.49
N ARG A 16 -21.93 8.62 -16.38
CA ARG A 16 -21.77 7.21 -15.98
C ARG A 16 -20.40 6.86 -15.41
N PHE A 17 -19.40 7.67 -15.69
CA PHE A 17 -18.02 7.44 -15.23
C PHE A 17 -17.69 8.21 -13.94
N ILE A 18 -18.55 9.10 -13.49
CA ILE A 18 -18.39 9.82 -12.21
C ILE A 18 -19.27 9.22 -11.12
N PRO A 19 -18.92 9.41 -9.83
CA PRO A 19 -19.78 8.99 -8.73
C PRO A 19 -21.11 9.74 -8.74
N PHE A 20 -22.21 9.04 -8.43
CA PHE A 20 -23.48 9.70 -8.19
C PHE A 20 -23.53 10.28 -6.79
N ASP A 21 -24.01 11.50 -6.62
CA ASP A 21 -24.10 12.19 -5.32
C ASP A 21 -25.01 11.48 -4.31
N LYS A 22 -25.90 10.61 -4.78
CA LYS A 22 -26.88 9.88 -3.96
C LYS A 22 -26.78 8.38 -4.16
N SER A 23 -25.59 7.79 -3.96
CA SER A 23 -25.48 6.34 -3.91
C SER A 23 -26.01 5.84 -2.58
N TYR A 24 -27.13 5.11 -2.61
CA TYR A 24 -27.63 4.37 -1.43
C TYR A 24 -26.85 3.07 -1.21
N ALA A 25 -26.13 2.62 -2.23
CA ALA A 25 -25.31 1.42 -2.13
C ALA A 25 -23.99 1.73 -1.43
N TYR A 26 -23.72 1.04 -0.35
CA TYR A 26 -22.44 1.09 0.31
C TYR A 26 -21.51 -0.03 -0.19
N ASN A 27 -20.23 0.21 -0.14
CA ASN A 27 -19.21 -0.79 -0.40
C ASN A 27 -18.03 -0.60 0.57
N ARG A 28 -16.94 -1.35 0.39
CA ARG A 28 -15.84 -1.37 1.35
C ARG A 28 -15.34 0.01 1.77
N TRP A 29 -15.23 0.96 0.84
CA TRP A 29 -14.70 2.30 1.11
C TRP A 29 -15.78 3.39 1.14
N ASN A 30 -16.95 3.13 0.55
CA ASN A 30 -18.06 4.08 0.53
C ASN A 30 -19.01 3.81 1.68
N PRO A 31 -19.05 4.68 2.70
CA PRO A 31 -20.11 4.64 3.70
C PRO A 31 -21.47 4.96 3.06
N PRO A 32 -22.58 4.58 3.69
CA PRO A 32 -23.90 4.97 3.23
C PRO A 32 -24.02 6.49 2.97
N GLY A 33 -24.58 6.86 1.83
CA GLY A 33 -24.77 8.27 1.45
C GLY A 33 -23.51 9.02 0.98
N LYS A 34 -22.36 8.35 0.89
CA LYS A 34 -21.14 8.93 0.31
C LYS A 34 -20.65 8.09 -0.85
N SER A 35 -20.24 8.74 -1.93
CA SER A 35 -19.73 8.06 -3.12
C SER A 35 -18.34 8.56 -3.47
N PHE A 36 -17.38 7.64 -3.55
CA PHE A 36 -16.02 7.90 -4.01
C PHE A 36 -15.82 7.35 -5.42
N LEU A 37 -14.94 7.97 -6.16
CA LEU A 37 -14.56 7.49 -7.48
C LEU A 37 -13.57 6.31 -7.34
N TYR A 38 -13.97 5.16 -7.86
CA TYR A 38 -13.11 3.97 -7.94
C TYR A 38 -12.45 3.93 -9.30
N LEU A 39 -11.13 3.84 -9.27
CA LEU A 39 -10.29 3.77 -10.46
C LEU A 39 -9.32 2.61 -10.29
N SER A 40 -9.07 1.86 -11.33
CA SER A 40 -7.92 0.96 -11.39
C SER A 40 -6.69 1.75 -11.80
N PHE A 41 -5.55 1.34 -11.28
CA PHE A 41 -4.25 1.91 -11.58
C PHE A 41 -3.34 0.84 -12.17
N GLY A 42 -2.60 1.18 -13.20
CA GLY A 42 -1.59 0.33 -13.81
C GLY A 42 -0.54 1.18 -14.51
N GLU A 43 0.70 0.67 -14.56
CA GLU A 43 1.76 1.27 -15.35
C GLU A 43 1.35 1.29 -16.82
N GLU A 44 1.64 2.38 -17.54
CA GLU A 44 1.23 2.57 -18.94
C GLU A 44 1.79 1.51 -19.88
N GLU A 45 2.95 0.95 -19.54
CA GLU A 45 3.70 0.00 -20.38
C GLU A 45 3.36 -1.48 -20.11
N LYS A 46 2.60 -1.77 -19.03
CA LYS A 46 2.23 -3.16 -18.73
C LYS A 46 0.96 -3.55 -19.46
N GLU A 47 1.14 -4.30 -20.55
CA GLU A 47 0.05 -5.01 -21.21
C GLU A 47 -0.27 -6.29 -20.44
N TYR A 48 -1.56 -6.53 -20.19
CA TYR A 48 -2.05 -7.81 -19.66
C TYR A 48 -2.16 -8.86 -20.78
N SER A 49 -2.59 -8.41 -21.94
CA SER A 49 -2.69 -9.18 -23.18
C SER A 49 -2.53 -8.24 -24.37
N SER A 50 -2.48 -8.80 -25.59
CA SER A 50 -2.46 -8.00 -26.84
C SER A 50 -3.67 -7.05 -27.00
N GLU A 51 -4.73 -7.23 -26.21
CA GLU A 51 -5.97 -6.48 -26.34
C GLU A 51 -6.32 -5.62 -25.13
N LEU A 52 -5.72 -5.87 -23.95
CA LEU A 52 -6.08 -5.22 -22.69
C LEU A 52 -4.84 -4.76 -21.93
N ARG A 53 -4.88 -3.51 -21.44
CA ARG A 53 -3.94 -3.02 -20.46
C ARG A 53 -4.23 -3.62 -19.08
N LEU A 54 -3.24 -3.66 -18.24
CA LEU A 54 -3.39 -4.19 -16.88
C LEU A 54 -4.46 -3.44 -16.08
N SER A 55 -4.53 -2.11 -16.19
CA SER A 55 -5.56 -1.29 -15.54
C SER A 55 -6.98 -1.61 -16.02
N GLU A 56 -7.15 -1.89 -17.30
CA GLU A 56 -8.44 -2.29 -17.89
C GLU A 56 -8.85 -3.68 -17.40
N TYR A 57 -7.93 -4.62 -17.36
CA TYR A 57 -8.17 -5.95 -16.80
C TYR A 57 -8.61 -5.88 -15.33
N ILE A 58 -7.89 -5.12 -14.49
CA ILE A 58 -8.26 -4.93 -13.09
C ILE A 58 -9.66 -4.32 -12.97
N CYS A 59 -10.00 -3.33 -13.82
CA CYS A 59 -11.34 -2.76 -13.89
C CYS A 59 -12.42 -3.79 -14.15
N LEU A 60 -12.20 -4.69 -15.11
CA LEU A 60 -13.18 -5.74 -15.45
C LEU A 60 -13.37 -6.71 -14.29
N GLU A 61 -12.28 -7.12 -13.61
CA GLU A 61 -12.35 -8.00 -12.45
C GLU A 61 -13.10 -7.37 -11.27
N GLU A 62 -12.83 -6.11 -10.94
CA GLU A 62 -13.54 -5.36 -9.90
C GLU A 62 -15.01 -5.13 -10.25
N TYR A 63 -15.32 -4.88 -11.53
CA TYR A 63 -16.68 -4.71 -12.03
C TYR A 63 -17.44 -6.04 -12.09
N ARG A 64 -16.78 -7.18 -11.95
CA ARG A 64 -17.33 -8.54 -12.16
C ARG A 64 -17.88 -8.70 -13.58
N ALA A 65 -17.11 -8.27 -14.55
CA ALA A 65 -17.48 -8.30 -15.95
C ALA A 65 -17.79 -9.73 -16.43
N LYS A 66 -18.86 -9.88 -17.20
CA LYS A 66 -19.26 -11.17 -17.75
C LYS A 66 -18.76 -11.29 -19.19
N LYS A 67 -18.21 -12.45 -19.54
CA LYS A 67 -17.80 -12.76 -20.91
C LYS A 67 -18.97 -12.62 -21.87
N GLY A 68 -18.73 -11.99 -23.02
CA GLY A 68 -19.74 -11.78 -24.07
C GLY A 68 -20.52 -10.47 -23.95
N ASN A 69 -20.38 -9.73 -22.83
CA ASN A 69 -20.95 -8.39 -22.72
C ASN A 69 -19.99 -7.33 -23.23
N LYS A 70 -20.52 -6.18 -23.61
CA LYS A 70 -19.74 -5.00 -24.02
C LYS A 70 -19.48 -4.10 -22.82
N TYR A 71 -18.29 -3.54 -22.79
CA TYR A 71 -17.85 -2.62 -21.74
C TYR A 71 -17.16 -1.43 -22.36
N TYR A 72 -17.27 -0.27 -21.70
CA TYR A 72 -16.64 0.97 -22.11
C TYR A 72 -15.68 1.42 -21.01
N PHE A 73 -14.48 1.81 -21.41
CA PHE A 73 -13.45 2.31 -20.51
C PHE A 73 -13.36 3.82 -20.62
N CYS A 74 -13.05 4.45 -19.49
CA CYS A 74 -12.71 5.86 -19.43
C CYS A 74 -11.40 6.03 -18.65
N ASN A 75 -10.46 6.72 -19.25
CA ASN A 75 -9.20 7.07 -18.60
C ASN A 75 -9.32 8.43 -17.93
N PHE A 76 -8.80 8.52 -16.70
CA PHE A 76 -8.79 9.74 -15.91
C PHE A 76 -7.36 10.25 -15.78
N LYS A 77 -7.23 11.56 -15.80
CA LYS A 77 -5.98 12.24 -15.53
C LYS A 77 -6.17 13.18 -14.34
N PRO A 78 -5.31 13.11 -13.31
CA PRO A 78 -5.34 14.11 -12.24
C PRO A 78 -5.15 15.50 -12.80
N VAL A 79 -5.94 16.46 -12.32
CA VAL A 79 -5.82 17.88 -12.70
C VAL A 79 -4.94 18.62 -11.70
N ASN A 80 -5.05 18.25 -10.40
CA ASN A 80 -4.29 18.84 -9.33
C ASN A 80 -3.45 17.79 -8.60
N GLU A 81 -2.38 18.22 -7.99
CA GLU A 81 -1.62 17.40 -7.04
C GLU A 81 -2.47 17.08 -5.81
N GLY A 82 -2.21 15.94 -5.20
CA GLY A 82 -2.92 15.51 -4.01
C GLY A 82 -2.13 14.48 -3.20
N VAL A 83 -2.52 14.33 -1.95
CA VAL A 83 -1.91 13.34 -1.05
C VAL A 83 -2.60 12.00 -1.24
N ILE A 84 -1.83 10.98 -1.54
CA ILE A 84 -2.31 9.60 -1.72
C ILE A 84 -1.85 8.75 -0.54
N PHE A 85 -2.78 8.04 0.07
CA PHE A 85 -2.48 7.04 1.09
C PHE A 85 -2.33 5.66 0.43
N ASP A 86 -1.11 5.14 0.41
CA ASP A 86 -0.77 3.89 -0.27
C ASP A 86 -0.86 2.69 0.68
N LEU A 87 -1.83 1.80 0.42
CA LEU A 87 -2.05 0.54 1.13
C LEU A 87 -1.58 -0.69 0.33
N SER A 88 -0.78 -0.50 -0.71
CA SER A 88 -0.26 -1.60 -1.54
C SER A 88 0.90 -2.38 -0.90
N TYR A 89 1.12 -2.22 0.40
CA TYR A 89 2.17 -2.88 1.15
C TYR A 89 2.06 -4.41 1.12
N ASN A 90 3.10 -5.08 0.65
CA ASN A 90 3.20 -6.54 0.53
C ASN A 90 4.46 -7.08 1.23
N ASP A 91 4.72 -8.39 1.13
CA ASP A 91 5.88 -9.04 1.77
C ASP A 91 7.23 -8.55 1.22
N VAL A 92 7.26 -8.08 -0.04
CA VAL A 92 8.46 -7.46 -0.62
C VAL A 92 8.82 -6.18 0.14
N SER A 93 7.83 -5.38 0.51
CA SER A 93 8.03 -4.18 1.32
C SER A 93 8.63 -4.50 2.70
N LEU A 94 8.15 -5.57 3.36
CA LEU A 94 8.73 -6.02 4.63
C LEU A 94 10.17 -6.49 4.47
N ARG A 95 10.48 -7.18 3.36
CA ARG A 95 11.87 -7.59 3.05
C ARG A 95 12.77 -6.38 2.84
N LYS A 96 12.29 -5.36 2.13
CA LYS A 96 13.04 -4.10 1.95
C LYS A 96 13.31 -3.41 3.30
N ILE A 97 12.31 -3.37 4.19
CA ILE A 97 12.47 -2.79 5.54
C ILE A 97 13.54 -3.56 6.32
N LYS A 98 13.49 -4.89 6.29
CA LYS A 98 14.48 -5.72 6.95
C LYS A 98 15.88 -5.45 6.41
N ASN A 99 16.05 -5.45 5.09
CA ASN A 99 17.35 -5.16 4.46
C ASN A 99 17.87 -3.77 4.86
N MET A 100 17.00 -2.75 4.87
CA MET A 100 17.37 -1.41 5.31
C MET A 100 17.84 -1.38 6.76
N LEU A 101 17.19 -2.12 7.66
CA LEU A 101 17.61 -2.22 9.06
C LEU A 101 18.92 -2.98 9.19
N ASP A 102 19.09 -4.08 8.47
CA ASP A 102 20.32 -4.87 8.45
C ASP A 102 21.50 -4.02 7.92
N GLU A 103 21.31 -3.27 6.83
CA GLU A 103 22.32 -2.34 6.27
C GLU A 103 22.67 -1.21 7.25
N TYR A 104 21.68 -0.68 7.96
CA TYR A 104 21.91 0.33 8.98
C TYR A 104 22.74 -0.21 10.14
N GLU A 105 22.39 -1.42 10.63
CA GLU A 105 23.16 -2.08 11.71
C GLU A 105 24.60 -2.35 11.28
N ASP A 106 24.84 -2.81 10.06
CA ASP A 106 26.19 -3.08 9.52
C ASP A 106 26.99 -1.79 9.35
N THR A 107 26.37 -0.71 8.87
CA THR A 107 27.01 0.59 8.72
C THR A 107 27.41 1.16 10.07
N MET A 108 26.52 1.14 11.04
CA MET A 108 26.79 1.59 12.41
C MET A 108 27.88 0.76 13.09
N ALA A 109 27.86 -0.57 12.88
CA ALA A 109 28.91 -1.46 13.40
C ALA A 109 30.28 -1.11 12.81
N SER A 110 30.34 -0.84 11.50
CA SER A 110 31.57 -0.47 10.80
C SER A 110 32.13 0.86 11.30
N GLN A 111 31.29 1.89 11.44
CA GLN A 111 31.70 3.20 11.99
C GLN A 111 32.21 3.08 13.43
N MET A 112 31.54 2.32 14.29
CA MET A 112 31.98 2.06 15.65
C MET A 112 33.32 1.32 15.71
N ILE A 113 33.54 0.37 14.81
CA ILE A 113 34.85 -0.33 14.71
C ILE A 113 35.93 0.66 14.34
N GLU A 114 35.71 1.51 13.35
CA GLU A 114 36.67 2.54 12.95
C GLU A 114 37.02 3.50 14.07
N GLU A 115 36.00 3.99 14.80
CA GLU A 115 36.22 4.88 15.94
C GLU A 115 37.02 4.21 17.07
N ILE A 116 36.72 2.92 17.34
CA ILE A 116 37.49 2.17 18.35
C ILE A 116 38.94 1.98 17.91
N MET A 117 39.15 1.70 16.63
CA MET A 117 40.48 1.42 16.06
C MET A 117 41.36 2.66 15.93
N LYS A 118 40.78 3.87 15.91
CA LYS A 118 41.53 5.16 15.95
C LYS A 118 42.23 5.41 17.30
N LYS A 119 41.85 4.66 18.35
CA LYS A 119 42.49 4.81 19.68
C LYS A 119 43.84 4.07 19.72
N PRO A 120 44.94 4.69 20.20
CA PRO A 120 46.30 4.14 20.13
C PRO A 120 46.49 2.75 20.73
N ASP A 121 45.71 2.41 21.77
CA ASP A 121 45.80 1.14 22.47
C ASP A 121 44.80 0.08 21.96
N ALA A 122 43.93 0.45 20.98
CA ALA A 122 42.86 -0.42 20.51
C ALA A 122 43.36 -1.66 19.77
N VAL A 123 44.46 -1.48 18.98
CA VAL A 123 45.07 -2.58 18.21
C VAL A 123 45.59 -3.67 19.15
N LYS A 124 46.28 -3.30 20.23
CA LYS A 124 46.78 -4.25 21.26
C LYS A 124 45.62 -4.92 22.04
N LYS A 125 44.58 -4.15 22.34
CA LYS A 125 43.49 -4.61 23.21
C LYS A 125 42.47 -5.50 22.46
N TYR A 126 42.33 -5.35 21.15
CA TYR A 126 41.32 -6.02 20.33
C TYR A 126 41.89 -6.89 19.23
N GLN A 127 43.06 -7.51 19.45
CA GLN A 127 43.65 -8.50 18.54
C GLN A 127 42.71 -9.66 18.18
N ASN A 128 41.66 -9.91 18.97
CA ASN A 128 40.66 -10.90 18.73
C ASN A 128 39.38 -10.29 18.18
N LYS A 129 39.12 -10.49 16.88
CA LYS A 129 37.90 -10.03 16.17
C LYS A 129 36.59 -10.40 16.89
N LYS A 130 36.52 -11.55 17.60
CA LYS A 130 35.34 -11.95 18.36
C LYS A 130 35.07 -11.02 19.55
N LYS A 131 36.11 -10.60 20.28
CA LYS A 131 35.97 -9.67 21.41
C LYS A 131 35.54 -8.27 20.93
N LEU A 132 36.07 -7.82 19.79
CA LEU A 132 35.69 -6.55 19.18
C LEU A 132 34.22 -6.56 18.76
N LYS A 133 33.76 -7.59 18.02
CA LYS A 133 32.35 -7.75 17.65
C LYS A 133 31.41 -7.77 18.86
N LYS A 134 31.77 -8.48 19.94
CA LYS A 134 30.97 -8.53 21.17
C LYS A 134 30.86 -7.17 21.86
N LYS A 135 31.93 -6.34 21.83
CA LYS A 135 31.92 -5.00 22.38
C LYS A 135 31.12 -4.05 21.51
N VAL A 136 31.26 -4.11 20.19
CA VAL A 136 30.45 -3.32 19.24
C VAL A 136 28.97 -3.62 19.43
N LYS A 137 28.58 -4.87 19.49
CA LYS A 137 27.18 -5.28 19.75
C LYS A 137 26.64 -4.73 21.09
N LYS A 138 27.49 -4.66 22.13
CA LYS A 138 27.13 -4.09 23.43
C LYS A 138 27.04 -2.56 23.43
N LEU A 139 27.78 -1.90 22.53
CA LEU A 139 27.72 -0.46 22.31
C LEU A 139 26.51 -0.09 21.44
N GLN A 140 26.20 -0.85 20.40
CA GLN A 140 25.02 -0.68 19.58
C GLN A 140 23.73 -0.66 20.41
N LEU A 141 23.65 -1.49 21.46
CA LEU A 141 22.54 -1.50 22.41
C LEU A 141 22.44 -0.23 23.27
N LYS A 142 23.51 0.57 23.34
CA LYS A 142 23.56 1.84 24.09
C LYS A 142 23.36 3.08 23.24
N TYR A 143 23.63 3.00 21.94
CA TYR A 143 23.34 4.09 21.03
C TYR A 143 21.85 4.09 20.72
N GLN A 144 21.25 5.26 20.87
CA GLN A 144 19.86 5.45 20.42
C GLN A 144 19.84 5.16 18.92
N VAL A 145 19.15 4.09 18.55
CA VAL A 145 18.79 3.87 17.15
C VAL A 145 18.09 5.14 16.67
N ASP A 146 18.42 5.59 15.47
CA ASP A 146 17.82 6.79 14.90
C ASP A 146 16.29 6.70 15.06
N LYS A 147 15.75 7.64 15.83
CA LYS A 147 14.33 7.66 16.18
C LYS A 147 13.45 7.66 14.94
N GLY A 148 13.88 8.32 13.86
CA GLY A 148 13.18 8.36 12.58
C GLY A 148 13.05 6.98 11.93
N ILE A 149 14.10 6.15 11.98
CA ILE A 149 14.06 4.78 11.42
C ILE A 149 13.11 3.89 12.20
N ILE A 150 13.08 4.04 13.54
CA ILE A 150 12.14 3.28 14.38
C ILE A 150 10.71 3.71 14.07
N GLU A 151 10.43 5.01 14.03
CA GLU A 151 9.09 5.55 13.74
C GLU A 151 8.61 5.12 12.36
N GLU A 152 9.47 5.19 11.35
CA GLU A 152 9.15 4.71 10.00
C GLU A 152 8.87 3.20 9.96
N SER A 153 9.68 2.40 10.64
CA SER A 153 9.49 0.94 10.71
C SER A 153 8.20 0.57 11.40
N ILE A 154 7.84 1.27 12.48
CA ILE A 154 6.57 1.08 13.19
C ILE A 154 5.40 1.47 12.28
N ALA A 155 5.46 2.62 11.63
CA ALA A 155 4.42 3.07 10.71
C ALA A 155 4.19 2.06 9.58
N LYS A 156 5.26 1.52 8.99
CA LYS A 156 5.20 0.48 7.96
C LYS A 156 4.58 -0.83 8.46
N GLN A 157 4.84 -1.23 9.71
CA GLN A 157 4.19 -2.40 10.32
C GLN A 157 2.69 -2.19 10.51
N TYR A 158 2.26 -1.01 10.97
CA TYR A 158 0.84 -0.67 11.06
C TYR A 158 0.15 -0.68 9.70
N LEU A 159 0.78 -0.11 8.67
CA LEU A 159 0.27 -0.17 7.30
C LEU A 159 0.09 -1.62 6.84
N LYS A 160 1.05 -2.50 7.13
CA LYS A 160 0.93 -3.93 6.81
C LYS A 160 -0.25 -4.59 7.52
N MET A 161 -0.49 -4.27 8.79
CA MET A 161 -1.64 -4.80 9.53
C MET A 161 -2.97 -4.34 8.88
N ILE A 162 -3.08 -3.06 8.51
CA ILE A 162 -4.26 -2.52 7.82
C ILE A 162 -4.45 -3.24 6.48
N CYS A 163 -3.39 -3.39 5.67
CA CYS A 163 -3.43 -4.11 4.41
C CYS A 163 -3.92 -5.54 4.58
N ASN A 164 -3.42 -6.27 5.58
CA ASN A 164 -3.85 -7.64 5.87
C ASN A 164 -5.35 -7.71 6.22
N CYS A 165 -5.91 -6.69 6.87
CA CYS A 165 -7.35 -6.60 7.13
C CYS A 165 -8.14 -6.35 5.84
N ILE A 166 -7.63 -5.51 4.94
CA ILE A 166 -8.25 -5.21 3.65
C ILE A 166 -8.33 -6.45 2.77
N TYR A 167 -7.30 -7.30 2.79
CA TYR A 167 -7.24 -8.53 1.99
C TYR A 167 -8.19 -9.64 2.46
N LYS A 168 -8.72 -9.54 3.66
CA LYS A 168 -9.69 -10.54 4.11
C LYS A 168 -10.94 -10.48 3.25
N LYS A 169 -11.32 -11.65 2.73
CA LYS A 169 -12.60 -11.80 2.04
C LYS A 169 -13.72 -11.56 3.06
N VAL A 170 -14.64 -10.70 2.71
CA VAL A 170 -15.86 -10.47 3.46
C VAL A 170 -16.95 -11.31 2.82
N ASP A 171 -17.79 -11.94 3.62
CA ASP A 171 -19.01 -12.59 3.13
C ASP A 171 -19.98 -11.52 2.66
N GLU A 172 -20.07 -11.36 1.34
CA GLU A 172 -20.92 -10.34 0.71
C GLU A 172 -22.38 -10.81 0.59
N THR A 173 -22.70 -12.04 0.98
CA THR A 173 -24.06 -12.60 0.94
C THR A 173 -24.88 -12.25 2.19
N ASP A 174 -24.20 -11.88 3.27
CA ASP A 174 -24.80 -11.47 4.54
C ASP A 174 -24.57 -9.95 4.74
N ASP A 175 -25.64 -9.19 4.54
CA ASP A 175 -25.56 -7.72 4.58
C ASP A 175 -25.17 -7.17 5.95
N GLU A 176 -25.56 -7.82 7.06
CA GLU A 176 -25.19 -7.39 8.40
C GLU A 176 -23.69 -7.60 8.66
N LYS A 177 -23.17 -8.79 8.34
CA LYS A 177 -21.73 -9.08 8.46
C LYS A 177 -20.89 -8.19 7.56
N LYS A 178 -21.36 -7.94 6.35
CA LYS A 178 -20.73 -7.05 5.39
C LYS A 178 -20.66 -5.62 5.94
N GLU A 179 -21.75 -5.11 6.49
CA GLU A 179 -21.79 -3.77 7.08
C GLU A 179 -20.82 -3.65 8.25
N ILE A 180 -20.85 -4.62 9.18
CA ILE A 180 -19.93 -4.65 10.32
C ILE A 180 -18.47 -4.65 9.85
N ALA A 181 -18.14 -5.48 8.86
CA ALA A 181 -16.78 -5.55 8.31
C ALA A 181 -16.34 -4.24 7.64
N TYR A 182 -17.27 -3.49 7.04
CA TYR A 182 -16.95 -2.27 6.31
C TYR A 182 -16.89 -1.02 7.20
N LYS A 183 -17.48 -1.03 8.38
CA LYS A 183 -17.47 0.14 9.30
C LYS A 183 -16.07 0.65 9.63
N SER A 184 -15.12 -0.24 9.82
CA SER A 184 -13.72 0.15 10.08
C SER A 184 -13.06 0.84 8.87
N PHE A 185 -13.38 0.42 7.64
CA PHE A 185 -12.91 1.08 6.43
C PHE A 185 -13.57 2.43 6.21
N TRP A 186 -14.85 2.57 6.54
CA TRP A 186 -15.55 3.85 6.48
C TRP A 186 -14.98 4.87 7.46
N ALA A 187 -14.67 4.42 8.69
CA ALA A 187 -14.01 5.26 9.68
C ALA A 187 -12.63 5.72 9.20
N LEU A 188 -11.81 4.78 8.67
CA LEU A 188 -10.51 5.10 8.11
C LEU A 188 -10.61 6.07 6.93
N ALA A 189 -11.51 5.81 5.97
CA ALA A 189 -11.69 6.69 4.80
C ALA A 189 -12.13 8.09 5.20
N THR A 190 -13.03 8.19 6.17
CA THR A 190 -13.49 9.48 6.71
C THR A 190 -12.34 10.23 7.38
N TYR A 191 -11.61 9.57 8.26
CA TYR A 191 -10.44 10.14 8.93
C TYR A 191 -9.38 10.64 7.92
N LEU A 192 -9.00 9.79 6.96
CA LEU A 192 -8.02 10.17 5.93
C LEU A 192 -8.47 11.39 5.13
N LYS A 193 -9.74 11.46 4.77
CA LYS A 193 -10.31 12.61 4.08
C LYS A 193 -10.19 13.89 4.92
N GLU A 194 -10.46 13.81 6.23
CA GLU A 194 -10.31 14.94 7.17
C GLU A 194 -8.87 15.39 7.33
N GLN A 195 -7.90 14.48 7.13
CA GLN A 195 -6.47 14.79 7.10
C GLN A 195 -5.98 15.32 5.74
N GLY A 196 -6.88 15.59 4.79
CA GLY A 196 -6.53 16.12 3.47
C GLY A 196 -6.05 15.07 2.46
N VAL A 197 -6.19 13.77 2.77
CA VAL A 197 -5.90 12.71 1.81
C VAL A 197 -6.95 12.72 0.70
N THR A 198 -6.48 12.79 -0.54
CA THR A 198 -7.32 12.89 -1.74
C THR A 198 -7.63 11.55 -2.39
N GLY A 199 -6.85 10.51 -2.06
CA GLY A 199 -7.07 9.17 -2.59
C GLY A 199 -6.39 8.09 -1.75
N ILE A 200 -6.87 6.85 -1.94
CA ILE A 200 -6.32 5.66 -1.30
C ILE A 200 -5.98 4.66 -2.42
N ILE A 201 -4.73 4.22 -2.46
CA ILE A 201 -4.31 3.09 -3.30
C ILE A 201 -4.40 1.83 -2.46
N TYR A 202 -5.05 0.82 -2.98
CA TYR A 202 -5.13 -0.49 -2.35
C TYR A 202 -5.11 -1.59 -3.41
N PRO A 203 -4.58 -2.77 -3.09
CA PRO A 203 -4.47 -3.84 -4.06
C PRO A 203 -5.84 -4.46 -4.38
N CYS A 204 -6.00 -4.85 -5.62
CA CYS A 204 -7.18 -5.60 -6.04
C CYS A 204 -7.23 -6.96 -5.35
N THR A 205 -8.31 -7.22 -4.62
CA THR A 205 -8.51 -8.50 -3.90
C THR A 205 -9.06 -9.61 -4.78
N ARG A 206 -9.40 -9.31 -6.03
CA ARG A 206 -10.00 -10.23 -7.01
C ARG A 206 -8.99 -10.79 -7.99
N THR A 207 -7.88 -10.12 -8.17
CA THR A 207 -6.78 -10.62 -9.00
C THR A 207 -5.78 -11.35 -8.12
N ASN A 208 -5.51 -12.62 -8.41
CA ASN A 208 -4.44 -13.37 -7.75
C ASN A 208 -3.04 -12.93 -8.22
N LYS A 209 -2.97 -11.94 -9.10
CA LYS A 209 -1.71 -11.38 -9.57
C LYS A 209 -1.36 -10.20 -8.68
N VAL A 210 -0.36 -10.40 -7.84
CA VAL A 210 0.35 -9.31 -7.20
C VAL A 210 0.98 -8.49 -8.31
N VAL A 211 0.38 -7.34 -8.57
CA VAL A 211 1.00 -6.34 -9.42
C VAL A 211 2.02 -5.66 -8.52
N GLY A 212 3.24 -6.13 -8.62
CA GLY A 212 4.41 -5.50 -8.00
C GLY A 212 4.98 -4.47 -8.93
#